data_fb48b4665e4f80c875997d717f090966
#
_entry.id   fb48b4665e4f80c875997d717f090966
#
_cell.length_a   1.000
_cell.length_b   1.000
_cell.length_c   1.000
_cell.angle_alpha   90.00
_cell.angle_beta   90.00
_cell.angle_gamma   90.00
#
_symmetry.space_group_name_H-M   'P 1'
#
loop_
_entity.id
_entity.type
_entity.pdbx_description
1 polymer ?
#
loop_
_entity_poly.entity_id
_entity_poly.type
_entity_poly.pdbx_seq_one_letter_code
_entity_poly.pdbx_strand_id
1 'polypeptide(L)'
;MNRAELKAKAKEQIKGKIGILLVISLVIAALSALVTLVVGLIPYVGKVIAPIVVAPAFSLSLVRVMLGITAGIEPKVGDAFCGFDDYWSALKLHLLSGLYIFLWSLLLVIPGIIKTYAYSMSVYILAENKGKSARECIKESVAMTMGYKVDLFVLGLSFIGWGLLSCITFGIALIWVMPYMQATYANAYNLLKSKVVPGVE
;
A
#
# COMPACT_ATOMS: atom_id res chain seq x y z
N MET A 1 -12.67 15.49 0.99
CA MET A 1 -12.45 14.36 0.06
C MET A 1 -13.75 13.57 -0.10
N ASN A 2 -14.26 13.37 -1.33
CA ASN A 2 -15.49 12.58 -1.53
C ASN A 2 -15.17 11.06 -1.53
N ARG A 3 -15.39 10.42 -0.39
CA ARG A 3 -15.07 9.00 -0.18
C ARG A 3 -15.95 8.04 -0.99
N ALA A 4 -17.22 8.42 -1.21
CA ALA A 4 -18.14 7.59 -2.00
C ALA A 4 -17.70 7.52 -3.47
N GLU A 5 -17.28 8.65 -4.03
CA GLU A 5 -16.76 8.75 -5.39
C GLU A 5 -15.46 7.96 -5.58
N LEU A 6 -14.50 8.07 -4.66
CA LEU A 6 -13.27 7.28 -4.71
C LEU A 6 -13.54 5.78 -4.71
N LYS A 7 -14.48 5.33 -3.87
CA LYS A 7 -14.89 3.93 -3.81
C LYS A 7 -15.63 3.47 -5.07
N ALA A 8 -16.53 4.29 -5.60
CA ALA A 8 -17.24 3.99 -6.84
C ALA A 8 -16.26 3.85 -8.01
N LYS A 9 -15.34 4.79 -8.15
CA LYS A 9 -14.29 4.77 -9.17
C LYS A 9 -13.38 3.55 -9.04
N ALA A 10 -12.94 3.21 -7.82
CA ALA A 10 -12.13 2.03 -7.57
C ALA A 10 -12.87 0.75 -7.99
N LYS A 11 -14.17 0.62 -7.62
CA LYS A 11 -15.00 -0.54 -7.97
C LYS A 11 -15.13 -0.71 -9.48
N GLU A 12 -15.29 0.39 -10.21
CA GLU A 12 -15.38 0.37 -11.67
C GLU A 12 -14.04 -0.03 -12.31
N GLN A 13 -12.94 0.53 -11.86
CA GLN A 13 -11.60 0.28 -12.38
C GLN A 13 -11.12 -1.17 -12.20
N ILE A 14 -11.52 -1.84 -11.11
CA ILE A 14 -11.17 -3.25 -10.88
C ILE A 14 -12.17 -4.23 -11.50
N LYS A 15 -13.32 -3.76 -11.98
CA LYS A 15 -14.34 -4.59 -12.62
C LYS A 15 -13.75 -5.26 -13.87
N GLY A 16 -13.87 -6.58 -13.95
CA GLY A 16 -13.27 -7.39 -15.02
C GLY A 16 -11.78 -7.74 -14.82
N LYS A 17 -11.06 -7.05 -13.91
CA LYS A 17 -9.63 -7.29 -13.65
C LYS A 17 -9.36 -8.09 -12.37
N ILE A 18 -10.41 -8.46 -11.64
CA ILE A 18 -10.30 -9.16 -10.35
C ILE A 18 -9.54 -10.47 -10.49
N GLY A 19 -9.80 -11.25 -11.55
CA GLY A 19 -9.12 -12.53 -11.77
C GLY A 19 -7.60 -12.38 -11.85
N ILE A 20 -7.10 -11.43 -12.63
CA ILE A 20 -5.65 -11.21 -12.77
C ILE A 20 -5.05 -10.62 -11.49
N LEU A 21 -5.77 -9.75 -10.78
CA LEU A 21 -5.33 -9.21 -9.48
C LEU A 21 -5.24 -10.31 -8.42
N LEU A 22 -6.15 -11.29 -8.46
CA LEU A 22 -6.08 -12.48 -7.63
C LEU A 22 -4.84 -13.31 -7.93
N VAL A 23 -4.56 -13.57 -9.21
CA VAL A 23 -3.37 -14.31 -9.61
C VAL A 23 -2.11 -13.60 -9.13
N ILE A 24 -2.00 -12.29 -9.35
CA ILE A 24 -0.87 -11.48 -8.86
C ILE A 24 -0.74 -11.58 -7.34
N SER A 25 -1.84 -11.41 -6.60
CA SER A 25 -1.85 -11.50 -5.13
C SER A 25 -1.47 -12.89 -4.64
N LEU A 26 -1.92 -13.94 -5.32
CA LEU A 26 -1.62 -15.33 -4.98
C LEU A 26 -0.14 -15.66 -5.26
N VAL A 27 0.41 -15.19 -6.37
CA VAL A 27 1.85 -15.33 -6.69
C VAL A 27 2.69 -14.63 -5.62
N ILE A 28 2.33 -13.40 -5.24
CA ILE A 28 3.01 -12.66 -4.17
C ILE A 28 2.91 -13.41 -2.84
N ALA A 29 1.73 -13.91 -2.49
CA ALA A 29 1.51 -14.64 -1.24
C ALA A 29 2.32 -15.95 -1.21
N ALA A 30 2.33 -16.72 -2.31
CA ALA A 30 3.08 -17.97 -2.42
C ALA A 30 4.59 -17.72 -2.30
N LEU A 31 5.11 -16.72 -2.99
CA LEU A 31 6.53 -16.36 -2.90
C LEU A 31 6.92 -15.85 -1.52
N SER A 32 6.07 -15.00 -0.92
CA SER A 32 6.30 -14.52 0.45
C SER A 32 6.29 -15.67 1.45
N ALA A 33 5.39 -16.62 1.31
CA ALA A 33 5.32 -17.82 2.14
C ALA A 33 6.56 -18.70 1.97
N LEU A 34 7.01 -18.91 0.72
CA LEU A 34 8.20 -19.68 0.42
C LEU A 34 9.47 -19.07 1.05
N VAL A 35 9.67 -17.76 0.87
CA VAL A 35 10.80 -17.04 1.46
C VAL A 35 10.73 -17.10 2.98
N THR A 36 9.54 -16.90 3.57
CA THR A 36 9.35 -16.97 5.02
C THR A 36 9.63 -18.38 5.54
N LEU A 37 9.27 -19.44 4.81
CA LEU A 37 9.57 -20.82 5.15
C LEU A 37 11.09 -21.07 5.16
N VAL A 38 11.78 -20.68 4.08
CA VAL A 38 13.23 -20.89 3.92
C VAL A 38 14.02 -20.09 4.95
N VAL A 39 13.74 -18.81 5.10
CA VAL A 39 14.42 -17.93 6.07
C VAL A 39 14.01 -18.29 7.51
N GLY A 40 12.79 -18.78 7.71
CA GLY A 40 12.25 -19.24 9.00
C GLY A 40 12.97 -20.48 9.57
N LEU A 41 13.76 -21.18 8.76
CA LEU A 41 14.65 -22.24 9.23
C LEU A 41 15.77 -21.72 10.14
N ILE A 42 16.06 -20.41 10.08
CA ILE A 42 16.99 -19.76 11.01
C ILE A 42 16.22 -19.44 12.30
N PRO A 43 16.54 -20.13 13.43
CA PRO A 43 15.76 -19.97 14.67
C PRO A 43 15.78 -18.52 15.15
N TYR A 44 14.64 -18.06 15.70
CA TYR A 44 14.39 -16.72 16.27
C TYR A 44 14.53 -15.54 15.30
N VAL A 45 15.57 -15.48 14.48
CA VAL A 45 15.89 -14.35 13.59
C VAL A 45 15.07 -14.41 12.30
N GLY A 46 14.93 -15.60 11.71
CA GLY A 46 14.29 -15.78 10.41
C GLY A 46 12.82 -15.35 10.39
N LYS A 47 12.07 -15.68 11.45
CA LYS A 47 10.64 -15.35 11.56
C LYS A 47 10.36 -13.84 11.63
N VAL A 48 11.31 -13.06 12.14
CA VAL A 48 11.17 -11.59 12.26
C VAL A 48 11.73 -10.90 11.04
N ILE A 49 12.87 -11.35 10.50
CA ILE A 49 13.56 -10.68 9.40
C ILE A 49 12.87 -10.94 8.06
N ALA A 50 12.38 -12.17 7.80
CA ALA A 50 11.79 -12.52 6.52
C ALA A 50 10.66 -11.56 6.09
N PRO A 51 9.64 -11.25 6.91
CA PRO A 51 8.61 -10.29 6.53
C PRO A 51 9.17 -8.88 6.28
N ILE A 52 10.13 -8.42 7.08
CA ILE A 52 10.72 -7.09 6.96
C ILE A 52 11.46 -6.92 5.64
N VAL A 53 12.11 -7.98 5.17
CA VAL A 53 12.89 -7.96 3.92
C VAL A 53 11.99 -8.14 2.70
N VAL A 54 10.99 -9.00 2.78
CA VAL A 54 10.17 -9.38 1.61
C VAL A 54 9.02 -8.39 1.35
N ALA A 55 8.36 -7.90 2.40
CA ALA A 55 7.19 -7.03 2.28
C ALA A 55 7.42 -5.74 1.48
N PRO A 56 8.57 -5.04 1.56
CA PRO A 56 8.80 -3.80 0.82
C PRO A 56 8.68 -3.96 -0.71
N ALA A 57 9.31 -4.99 -1.29
CA ALA A 57 9.26 -5.22 -2.73
C ALA A 57 7.83 -5.51 -3.21
N PHE A 58 7.14 -6.40 -2.51
CA PHE A 58 5.79 -6.78 -2.90
C PHE A 58 4.76 -5.67 -2.66
N SER A 59 4.91 -4.88 -1.59
CA SER A 59 4.06 -3.71 -1.39
C SER A 59 4.24 -2.68 -2.51
N LEU A 60 5.48 -2.46 -2.94
CA LEU A 60 5.78 -1.55 -4.07
C LEU A 60 5.21 -2.09 -5.39
N SER A 61 5.33 -3.41 -5.65
CA SER A 61 4.71 -4.06 -6.82
C SER A 61 3.20 -3.84 -6.85
N LEU A 62 2.52 -4.13 -5.76
CA LEU A 62 1.06 -3.95 -5.67
C LEU A 62 0.64 -2.50 -5.88
N VAL A 63 1.37 -1.55 -5.30
CA VAL A 63 1.09 -0.12 -5.48
C VAL A 63 1.28 0.29 -6.95
N ARG A 64 2.35 -0.16 -7.62
CA ARG A 64 2.57 0.10 -9.06
C ARG A 64 1.47 -0.47 -9.92
N VAL A 65 1.04 -1.71 -9.66
CA VAL A 65 -0.08 -2.35 -10.35
C VAL A 65 -1.36 -1.52 -10.18
N MET A 66 -1.66 -1.09 -8.95
CA MET A 66 -2.86 -0.29 -8.69
C MET A 66 -2.82 1.10 -9.34
N LEU A 67 -1.68 1.76 -9.32
CA LEU A 67 -1.50 3.03 -10.05
C LEU A 67 -1.64 2.83 -11.56
N GLY A 68 -1.09 1.74 -12.11
CA GLY A 68 -1.28 1.38 -13.52
C GLY A 68 -2.77 1.19 -13.88
N ILE A 69 -3.52 0.49 -13.05
CA ILE A 69 -4.97 0.32 -13.24
C ILE A 69 -5.72 1.64 -13.20
N THR A 70 -5.34 2.55 -12.29
CA THR A 70 -5.96 3.89 -12.22
C THR A 70 -5.62 4.75 -13.43
N ALA A 71 -4.51 4.49 -14.11
CA ALA A 71 -4.09 5.09 -15.37
C ALA A 71 -4.63 4.36 -16.62
N GLY A 72 -5.45 3.32 -16.44
CA GLY A 72 -6.03 2.56 -17.55
C GLY A 72 -5.13 1.46 -18.12
N ILE A 73 -3.98 1.18 -17.51
CA ILE A 73 -3.06 0.13 -17.92
C ILE A 73 -3.58 -1.24 -17.46
N GLU A 74 -3.52 -2.22 -18.33
CA GLU A 74 -3.90 -3.58 -17.99
C GLU A 74 -2.78 -4.29 -17.21
N PRO A 75 -3.10 -4.86 -16.02
CA PRO A 75 -2.13 -5.56 -15.21
C PRO A 75 -1.71 -6.89 -15.84
N LYS A 76 -0.43 -7.23 -15.69
CA LYS A 76 0.13 -8.52 -16.11
C LYS A 76 0.67 -9.27 -14.91
N VAL A 77 0.72 -10.60 -14.98
CA VAL A 77 1.25 -11.42 -13.88
C VAL A 77 2.71 -11.08 -13.57
N GLY A 78 3.50 -10.73 -14.58
CA GLY A 78 4.89 -10.27 -14.41
C GLY A 78 5.04 -9.01 -13.56
N ASP A 79 4.01 -8.19 -13.46
CA ASP A 79 4.02 -6.96 -12.66
C ASP A 79 4.10 -7.24 -11.14
N ALA A 80 3.87 -8.50 -10.72
CA ALA A 80 4.12 -8.95 -9.36
C ALA A 80 5.57 -8.69 -8.91
N PHE A 81 6.51 -8.64 -9.84
CA PHE A 81 7.94 -8.47 -9.58
C PHE A 81 8.46 -7.06 -9.81
N CYS A 82 7.66 -6.14 -10.32
CA CYS A 82 8.11 -4.79 -10.69
C CYS A 82 8.64 -3.94 -9.51
N GLY A 83 8.33 -4.31 -8.27
CA GLY A 83 8.85 -3.66 -7.06
C GLY A 83 10.29 -4.04 -6.74
N PHE A 84 10.80 -5.13 -7.30
CA PHE A 84 12.19 -5.54 -7.09
C PHE A 84 13.19 -4.64 -7.81
N ASP A 85 12.78 -3.92 -8.85
CA ASP A 85 13.63 -2.95 -9.56
C ASP A 85 14.16 -1.86 -8.63
N ASP A 86 13.38 -1.49 -7.62
CA ASP A 86 13.69 -0.43 -6.64
C ASP A 86 13.72 -0.97 -5.20
N TYR A 87 14.13 -2.23 -5.04
CA TYR A 87 14.10 -2.94 -3.77
C TYR A 87 14.74 -2.14 -2.63
N TRP A 88 15.95 -1.62 -2.84
CA TRP A 88 16.68 -0.89 -1.81
C TRP A 88 15.98 0.41 -1.38
N SER A 89 15.37 1.11 -2.31
CA SER A 89 14.58 2.31 -2.00
C SER A 89 13.32 1.96 -1.22
N ALA A 90 12.63 0.88 -1.62
CA ALA A 90 11.46 0.37 -0.91
C ALA A 90 11.80 -0.10 0.51
N LEU A 91 12.90 -0.84 0.67
CA LEU A 91 13.36 -1.32 1.98
C LEU A 91 13.71 -0.14 2.90
N LYS A 92 14.50 0.82 2.42
CA LYS A 92 14.86 2.03 3.18
C LYS A 92 13.61 2.81 3.58
N LEU A 93 12.65 2.95 2.68
CA LEU A 93 11.40 3.65 2.94
C LEU A 93 10.58 2.95 4.04
N HIS A 94 10.42 1.63 3.96
CA HIS A 94 9.69 0.86 4.97
C HIS A 94 10.36 0.91 6.34
N LEU A 95 11.68 0.74 6.39
CA LEU A 95 12.42 0.80 7.65
C LEU A 95 12.36 2.20 8.27
N LEU A 96 12.55 3.25 7.46
CA LEU A 96 12.56 4.62 7.95
C LEU A 96 11.16 5.07 8.40
N SER A 97 10.12 4.79 7.62
CA SER A 97 8.75 5.11 8.00
C SER A 97 8.29 4.29 9.20
N GLY A 98 8.63 3.00 9.26
CA GLY A 98 8.35 2.14 10.40
C GLY A 98 9.03 2.63 11.69
N LEU A 99 10.31 3.02 11.60
CA LEU A 99 11.04 3.59 12.72
C LEU A 99 10.39 4.88 13.23
N TYR A 100 10.02 5.78 12.33
CA TYR A 100 9.35 7.02 12.71
C TYR A 100 7.98 6.77 13.34
N ILE A 101 7.17 5.87 12.77
CA ILE A 101 5.88 5.51 13.36
C ILE A 101 6.08 4.88 14.74
N PHE A 102 7.04 3.98 14.90
CA PHE A 102 7.36 3.34 16.17
C PHE A 102 7.76 4.35 17.25
N LEU A 103 8.67 5.29 16.93
CA LEU A 103 9.11 6.34 17.86
C LEU A 103 7.94 7.23 18.30
N TRP A 104 7.06 7.63 17.37
CA TRP A 104 5.88 8.41 17.70
C TRP A 104 4.85 7.62 18.49
N SER A 105 4.72 6.31 18.25
CA SER A 105 3.82 5.43 18.99
C SER A 105 4.32 5.16 20.41
N LEU A 106 5.64 5.16 20.60
CA LEU A 106 6.26 5.03 21.91
C LEU A 106 5.96 6.27 22.79
N LEU A 107 5.92 7.44 22.17
CA LEU A 107 5.59 8.68 22.87
C LEU A 107 4.12 8.70 23.29
N LEU A 108 3.20 8.45 22.36
CA LEU A 108 1.75 8.35 22.56
C LEU A 108 1.12 7.61 21.37
N VAL A 109 0.11 6.79 21.61
CA VAL A 109 -0.58 6.01 20.56
C VAL A 109 -1.23 6.92 19.50
N ILE A 110 -1.87 8.01 19.93
CA ILE A 110 -2.58 8.95 19.02
C ILE A 110 -1.62 9.58 18.00
N PRO A 111 -0.46 10.19 18.38
CA PRO A 111 0.52 10.67 17.41
C PRO A 111 1.03 9.58 16.46
N GLY A 112 1.21 8.34 16.93
CA GLY A 112 1.58 7.21 16.09
C GLY A 112 0.57 6.95 14.97
N ILE A 113 -0.72 6.93 15.30
CA ILE A 113 -1.80 6.80 14.32
C ILE A 113 -1.77 7.95 13.30
N ILE A 114 -1.64 9.20 13.76
CA ILE A 114 -1.57 10.37 12.88
C ILE A 114 -0.40 10.27 11.91
N LYS A 115 0.77 9.79 12.38
CA LYS A 115 1.96 9.60 11.55
C LYS A 115 1.82 8.45 10.56
N THR A 116 1.11 7.39 10.91
CA THR A 116 0.79 6.30 9.97
C THR A 116 0.05 6.85 8.74
N TYR A 117 -0.97 7.70 8.95
CA TYR A 117 -1.68 8.33 7.83
C TYR A 117 -0.84 9.40 7.12
N ALA A 118 0.03 10.11 7.84
CA ALA A 118 0.93 11.07 7.23
C ALA A 118 1.95 10.42 6.27
N TYR A 119 2.36 9.19 6.54
CA TYR A 119 3.34 8.46 5.71
C TYR A 119 2.68 7.48 4.73
N SER A 120 1.36 7.35 4.74
CA SER A 120 0.62 6.36 3.93
C SER A 120 0.83 6.51 2.42
N MET A 121 1.10 7.73 1.94
CA MET A 121 1.29 8.01 0.52
C MET A 121 2.75 7.86 0.05
N SER A 122 3.70 7.64 0.96
CA SER A 122 5.13 7.59 0.63
C SER A 122 5.50 6.45 -0.34
N VAL A 123 4.84 5.29 -0.22
CA VAL A 123 5.05 4.15 -1.13
C VAL A 123 4.52 4.46 -2.53
N TYR A 124 3.41 5.20 -2.64
CA TYR A 124 2.84 5.64 -3.91
C TYR A 124 3.77 6.64 -4.62
N ILE A 125 4.36 7.57 -3.87
CA ILE A 125 5.34 8.53 -4.38
C ILE A 125 6.58 7.79 -4.91
N LEU A 126 7.09 6.80 -4.18
CA LEU A 126 8.20 5.96 -4.63
C LEU A 126 7.83 5.12 -5.85
N ALA A 127 6.58 4.64 -5.91
CA ALA A 127 6.10 3.82 -7.03
C ALA A 127 6.13 4.58 -8.36
N GLU A 128 5.83 5.88 -8.35
CA GLU A 128 5.88 6.74 -9.52
C GLU A 128 7.30 7.28 -9.82
N ASN A 129 8.12 7.48 -8.78
CA ASN A 129 9.42 8.14 -8.90
C ASN A 129 10.53 7.16 -8.50
N LYS A 130 10.97 6.34 -9.46
CA LYS A 130 12.07 5.37 -9.25
C LYS A 130 13.33 6.08 -8.75
N GLY A 131 13.98 5.46 -7.78
CA GLY A 131 15.25 5.96 -7.23
C GLY A 131 15.15 7.17 -6.28
N LYS A 132 13.94 7.68 -6.00
CA LYS A 132 13.73 8.76 -5.05
C LYS A 132 14.14 8.35 -3.63
N SER A 133 14.73 9.25 -2.87
CA SER A 133 15.17 8.91 -1.51
C SER A 133 13.97 8.69 -0.57
N ALA A 134 14.12 7.77 0.39
CA ALA A 134 13.07 7.46 1.37
C ALA A 134 12.65 8.70 2.18
N ARG A 135 13.60 9.59 2.50
CA ARG A 135 13.31 10.83 3.25
C ARG A 135 12.48 11.80 2.43
N GLU A 136 12.75 11.93 1.14
CA GLU A 136 11.97 12.78 0.23
C GLU A 136 10.55 12.25 0.08
N CYS A 137 10.38 10.93 -0.14
CA CYS A 137 9.07 10.31 -0.21
C CYS A 137 8.23 10.54 1.06
N ILE A 138 8.85 10.42 2.24
CA ILE A 138 8.18 10.69 3.52
C ILE A 138 7.81 12.16 3.64
N LYS A 139 8.73 13.08 3.32
CA LYS A 139 8.50 14.53 3.39
C LYS A 139 7.35 14.96 2.48
N GLU A 140 7.33 14.48 1.25
CA GLU A 140 6.24 14.74 0.30
C GLU A 140 4.91 14.13 0.75
N SER A 141 4.93 12.90 1.28
CA SER A 141 3.74 12.27 1.83
C SER A 141 3.13 13.10 2.96
N VAL A 142 3.97 13.64 3.86
CA VAL A 142 3.52 14.51 4.95
C VAL A 142 2.88 15.79 4.41
N ALA A 143 3.50 16.41 3.41
CA ALA A 143 2.98 17.62 2.76
C ALA A 143 1.65 17.34 2.04
N MET A 144 1.60 16.26 1.26
CA MET A 144 0.41 15.84 0.49
C MET A 144 -0.79 15.51 1.37
N THR A 145 -0.56 14.89 2.53
CA THR A 145 -1.61 14.48 3.46
C THR A 145 -2.01 15.58 4.45
N MET A 146 -1.36 16.74 4.42
CA MET A 146 -1.72 17.87 5.29
C MET A 146 -3.16 18.31 5.01
N GLY A 147 -3.97 18.39 6.07
CA GLY A 147 -5.40 18.69 5.98
C GLY A 147 -6.30 17.51 5.62
N TYR A 148 -5.74 16.37 5.15
CA TYR A 148 -6.52 15.20 4.70
C TYR A 148 -6.33 13.94 5.55
N LYS A 149 -5.54 14.00 6.64
CA LYS A 149 -5.25 12.84 7.50
C LYS A 149 -6.52 12.22 8.09
N VAL A 150 -7.47 13.07 8.55
CA VAL A 150 -8.76 12.63 9.08
C VAL A 150 -9.60 11.98 7.98
N ASP A 151 -9.59 12.53 6.77
CA ASP A 151 -10.30 11.93 5.63
C ASP A 151 -9.77 10.54 5.28
N LEU A 152 -8.44 10.36 5.30
CA LEU A 152 -7.79 9.07 5.07
C LEU A 152 -8.08 8.09 6.21
N PHE A 153 -8.09 8.58 7.46
CA PHE A 153 -8.48 7.78 8.61
C PHE A 153 -9.92 7.27 8.49
N VAL A 154 -10.87 8.15 8.20
CA VAL A 154 -12.28 7.76 8.02
C VAL A 154 -12.47 6.90 6.77
N LEU A 155 -11.67 7.10 5.72
CA LEU A 155 -11.65 6.18 4.57
C LEU A 155 -11.25 4.77 5.02
N GLY A 156 -10.21 4.63 5.84
CA GLY A 156 -9.81 3.35 6.43
C GLY A 156 -10.90 2.73 7.31
N LEU A 157 -11.50 3.54 8.21
CA LEU A 157 -12.62 3.10 9.05
C LEU A 157 -13.79 2.57 8.22
N SER A 158 -14.04 3.15 7.05
CA SER A 158 -15.13 2.72 6.17
C SER A 158 -14.95 1.31 5.57
N PHE A 159 -13.77 0.70 5.76
CA PHE A 159 -13.48 -0.69 5.39
C PHE A 159 -13.58 -1.67 6.57
N ILE A 160 -13.82 -1.19 7.80
CA ILE A 160 -13.95 -2.07 8.98
C ILE A 160 -15.08 -3.08 8.79
N GLY A 161 -16.23 -2.66 8.26
CA GLY A 161 -17.33 -3.56 7.97
C GLY A 161 -16.95 -4.70 7.03
N TRP A 162 -16.12 -4.41 6.02
CA TRP A 162 -15.56 -5.41 5.11
C TRP A 162 -14.54 -6.31 5.81
N GLY A 163 -13.76 -5.77 6.75
CA GLY A 163 -12.87 -6.54 7.62
C GLY A 163 -13.63 -7.54 8.48
N LEU A 164 -14.73 -7.11 9.11
CA LEU A 164 -15.61 -8.01 9.89
C LEU A 164 -16.23 -9.11 9.01
N LEU A 165 -16.70 -8.77 7.82
CA LEU A 165 -17.19 -9.75 6.86
C LEU A 165 -16.10 -10.75 6.48
N SER A 166 -14.85 -10.30 6.33
CA SER A 166 -13.71 -11.17 6.04
C SER A 166 -13.42 -12.15 7.19
N CYS A 167 -13.58 -11.73 8.44
CA CYS A 167 -13.48 -12.64 9.59
C CYS A 167 -14.58 -13.71 9.56
N ILE A 168 -15.84 -13.32 9.30
CA ILE A 168 -16.98 -14.24 9.22
C ILE A 168 -16.81 -15.25 8.08
N THR A 169 -16.25 -14.83 6.95
CA THR A 169 -16.05 -15.68 5.77
C THR A 169 -14.69 -16.42 5.77
N PHE A 170 -14.02 -16.54 6.92
CA PHE A 170 -12.71 -17.18 7.05
C PHE A 170 -11.67 -16.64 6.03
N GLY A 171 -11.72 -15.32 5.73
CA GLY A 171 -10.80 -14.66 4.81
C GLY A 171 -11.22 -14.69 3.33
N ILE A 172 -12.26 -15.43 2.94
CA ILE A 172 -12.68 -15.49 1.53
C ILE A 172 -13.03 -14.11 0.99
N ALA A 173 -13.68 -13.26 1.80
CA ALA A 173 -13.99 -11.89 1.40
C ALA A 173 -12.76 -11.02 1.13
N LEU A 174 -11.58 -11.32 1.72
CA LEU A 174 -10.33 -10.59 1.48
C LEU A 174 -9.92 -10.60 0.01
N ILE A 175 -10.23 -11.67 -0.70
CA ILE A 175 -9.99 -11.82 -2.14
C ILE A 175 -10.52 -10.60 -2.93
N TRP A 176 -11.68 -10.09 -2.54
CA TRP A 176 -12.34 -8.95 -3.19
C TRP A 176 -12.03 -7.63 -2.50
N VAL A 177 -11.94 -7.65 -1.19
CA VAL A 177 -11.76 -6.44 -0.36
C VAL A 177 -10.37 -5.86 -0.52
N MET A 178 -9.33 -6.70 -0.60
CA MET A 178 -7.93 -6.23 -0.72
C MET A 178 -7.68 -5.41 -1.98
N PRO A 179 -7.97 -5.91 -3.21
CA PRO A 179 -7.76 -5.10 -4.41
C PRO A 179 -8.67 -3.87 -4.44
N TYR A 180 -9.89 -3.97 -3.92
CA TYR A 180 -10.79 -2.83 -3.82
C TYR A 180 -10.27 -1.73 -2.89
N MET A 181 -9.76 -2.11 -1.73
CA MET A 181 -9.15 -1.17 -0.80
C MET A 181 -7.91 -0.50 -1.39
N GLN A 182 -7.02 -1.28 -2.01
CA GLN A 182 -5.80 -0.76 -2.64
C GLN A 182 -6.11 0.19 -3.80
N ALA A 183 -7.06 -0.14 -4.68
CA ALA A 183 -7.51 0.74 -5.76
C ALA A 183 -8.13 2.04 -5.21
N THR A 184 -8.85 1.97 -4.09
CA THR A 184 -9.41 3.15 -3.43
C THR A 184 -8.30 4.07 -2.90
N TYR A 185 -7.26 3.52 -2.28
CA TYR A 185 -6.11 4.31 -1.82
C TYR A 185 -5.28 4.86 -2.98
N ALA A 186 -5.13 4.14 -4.10
CA ALA A 186 -4.49 4.66 -5.31
C ALA A 186 -5.26 5.85 -5.90
N ASN A 187 -6.59 5.78 -5.93
CA ASN A 187 -7.42 6.92 -6.34
C ASN A 187 -7.33 8.09 -5.33
N ALA A 188 -7.23 7.80 -4.03
CA ALA A 188 -7.01 8.84 -3.02
C ALA A 188 -5.65 9.55 -3.24
N TYR A 189 -4.60 8.79 -3.54
CA TYR A 189 -3.30 9.33 -3.89
C TYR A 189 -3.36 10.25 -5.11
N ASN A 190 -3.98 9.81 -6.21
CA ASN A 190 -4.13 10.62 -7.42
C ASN A 190 -4.90 11.92 -7.15
N LEU A 191 -5.96 11.85 -6.34
CA LEU A 191 -6.72 13.03 -5.93
C LEU A 191 -5.89 14.00 -5.09
N LEU A 192 -5.08 13.50 -4.16
CA LEU A 192 -4.22 14.35 -3.33
C LEU A 192 -3.10 14.96 -4.16
N LYS A 193 -2.52 14.20 -5.09
CA LYS A 193 -1.49 14.65 -6.02
C LYS A 193 -1.98 15.82 -6.87
N SER A 194 -3.19 15.73 -7.45
CA SER A 194 -3.77 16.80 -8.28
C SER A 194 -4.05 18.09 -7.50
N LYS A 195 -4.19 18.01 -6.17
CA LYS A 195 -4.39 19.18 -5.30
C LYS A 195 -3.10 19.86 -4.88
N VAL A 196 -1.99 19.13 -4.79
CA VAL A 196 -0.67 19.66 -4.40
C VAL A 196 0.07 20.24 -5.60
N VAL A 197 -0.17 19.69 -6.81
CA VAL A 197 0.36 20.19 -8.08
C VAL A 197 -0.83 20.59 -8.97
N PRO A 198 -1.37 21.82 -8.83
CA PRO A 198 -2.39 22.29 -9.74
C PRO A 198 -1.75 22.50 -11.13
N GLY A 199 -2.07 21.64 -12.10
CA GLY A 199 -1.67 21.84 -13.50
C GLY A 199 -0.96 20.68 -14.21
N VAL A 200 -1.03 19.46 -13.71
CA VAL A 200 -0.64 18.25 -14.46
C VAL A 200 -1.93 17.49 -14.80
N GLU A 201 -2.60 17.93 -15.87
CA GLU A 201 -3.58 17.14 -16.61
C GLU A 201 -2.84 16.31 -17.68
#